data_934d8621cff36bc02069d6c03b70a98f
#
_entry.id   934d8621cff36bc02069d6c03b70a98f
#
_cell.length_a   1.000
_cell.length_b   1.000
_cell.length_c   1.000
_cell.angle_alpha   90.00
_cell.angle_beta   90.00
_cell.angle_gamma   90.00
#
_symmetry.space_group_name_H-M   'P 1'
#
loop_
_entity.id
_entity.type
_entity.pdbx_description
1 polymer ?
#
loop_
_entity_poly.entity_id
_entity_poly.type
_entity_poly.pdbx_seq_one_letter_code
_entity_poly.pdbx_strand_id
1 'polypeptide(L)'
;MRTLPLVVVGGSAGGIEALLELAAGLPADLPAAVLVIVHTSQRPDTALARILARAGPLPAALADDGAPLRPGHILVAGPGRHLMTSRTGTVNLSAAPRVNQHRPAIDVLFASAARTHGPHVTAAVLSGALDDGAAGAALIARAGGRVTVQDPADARFSSMPRAVQRSVPDAVAARASTLGPVLADLATCMAHTEDIPMSEPRDTAPATGATAPAAGDLDLVRDDGTVPSRIVCPECSGALARIDLPHISYYRCHVGHQYGPQSLEAAQREAAEAKLWSAVAALEEHAALARHLAENMLDTVPPDYVTAAQHSADLAASLRERIVIATPTAPPDPE
;
A
#
# COMPACT_ATOMS: atom_id res chain seq x y z
N MET A 1 17.74 -25.91 -8.69
CA MET A 1 16.30 -26.12 -8.31
C MET A 1 15.50 -25.16 -9.16
N ARG A 2 14.41 -25.63 -9.75
CA ARG A 2 13.52 -24.71 -10.51
C ARG A 2 12.89 -23.69 -9.58
N THR A 3 12.89 -22.41 -9.96
CA THR A 3 12.22 -21.35 -9.23
C THR A 3 10.72 -21.54 -9.30
N LEU A 4 10.03 -21.57 -8.14
CA LEU A 4 8.58 -21.71 -8.09
C LEU A 4 7.92 -20.44 -8.67
N PRO A 5 7.02 -20.54 -9.67
CA PRO A 5 6.25 -19.40 -10.12
C PRO A 5 5.39 -18.80 -9.00
N LEU A 6 5.30 -17.48 -8.98
CA LEU A 6 4.47 -16.72 -8.04
C LEU A 6 3.39 -15.93 -8.76
N VAL A 7 2.18 -16.01 -8.24
CA VAL A 7 1.09 -15.09 -8.55
C VAL A 7 0.89 -14.18 -7.33
N VAL A 8 1.06 -12.87 -7.49
CA VAL A 8 0.87 -11.88 -6.43
C VAL A 8 -0.31 -10.99 -6.78
N VAL A 9 -1.29 -10.91 -5.89
CA VAL A 9 -2.56 -10.22 -6.13
C VAL A 9 -2.76 -9.10 -5.12
N GLY A 10 -3.05 -7.90 -5.60
CA GLY A 10 -3.35 -6.73 -4.79
C GLY A 10 -4.73 -6.16 -5.09
N GLY A 11 -5.48 -5.76 -4.06
CA GLY A 11 -6.77 -5.11 -4.17
C GLY A 11 -7.09 -4.21 -2.99
N SER A 12 -8.10 -3.36 -3.14
CA SER A 12 -8.57 -2.46 -2.09
C SER A 12 -10.10 -2.34 -2.16
N ALA A 13 -10.65 -1.14 -2.22
CA ALA A 13 -12.09 -0.91 -2.35
C ALA A 13 -12.65 -1.64 -3.59
N GLY A 14 -13.70 -2.46 -3.41
CA GLY A 14 -14.28 -3.30 -4.47
C GLY A 14 -13.37 -4.45 -4.94
N GLY A 15 -12.22 -4.67 -4.27
CA GLY A 15 -11.27 -5.70 -4.66
C GLY A 15 -11.64 -7.11 -4.18
N ILE A 16 -12.49 -7.24 -3.17
CA ILE A 16 -12.89 -8.55 -2.64
C ILE A 16 -13.74 -9.30 -3.67
N GLU A 17 -14.74 -8.65 -4.23
CA GLU A 17 -15.61 -9.22 -5.25
C GLU A 17 -14.80 -9.68 -6.47
N ALA A 18 -13.92 -8.81 -6.97
CA ALA A 18 -13.03 -9.13 -8.09
C ALA A 18 -12.08 -10.29 -7.77
N LEU A 19 -11.57 -10.36 -6.53
CA LEU A 19 -10.70 -11.45 -6.08
C LEU A 19 -11.44 -12.79 -6.01
N LEU A 20 -12.71 -12.80 -5.62
CA LEU A 20 -13.52 -14.03 -5.59
C LEU A 20 -13.75 -14.57 -7.01
N GLU A 21 -14.05 -13.69 -7.97
CA GLU A 21 -14.19 -14.08 -9.38
C GLU A 21 -12.86 -14.62 -9.95
N LEU A 22 -11.75 -13.95 -9.65
CA LEU A 22 -10.41 -14.40 -10.03
C LEU A 22 -10.12 -15.78 -9.43
N ALA A 23 -10.36 -15.98 -8.13
CA ALA A 23 -10.08 -17.24 -7.44
C ALA A 23 -10.91 -18.41 -7.98
N ALA A 24 -12.16 -18.15 -8.34
CA ALA A 24 -13.04 -19.16 -8.98
C ALA A 24 -12.52 -19.63 -10.34
N GLY A 25 -11.79 -18.78 -11.05
CA GLY A 25 -11.20 -19.08 -12.36
C GLY A 25 -9.82 -19.75 -12.31
N LEU A 26 -9.21 -19.91 -11.12
CA LEU A 26 -7.91 -20.59 -11.01
C LEU A 26 -8.09 -22.13 -11.11
N PRO A 27 -7.22 -22.86 -11.81
CA PRO A 27 -7.29 -24.33 -11.87
C PRO A 27 -6.76 -24.98 -10.58
N ALA A 28 -7.24 -26.20 -10.27
CA ALA A 28 -6.84 -26.94 -9.07
C ALA A 28 -5.37 -27.37 -9.07
N ASP A 29 -4.77 -27.51 -10.24
CA ASP A 29 -3.38 -27.94 -10.48
C ASP A 29 -2.46 -26.76 -10.82
N LEU A 30 -2.81 -25.54 -10.40
CA LEU A 30 -2.01 -24.34 -10.64
C LEU A 30 -0.54 -24.54 -10.23
N PRO A 31 0.44 -24.41 -11.14
CA PRO A 31 1.86 -24.67 -10.84
C PRO A 31 2.55 -23.49 -10.12
N ALA A 32 1.80 -22.61 -9.46
CA ALA A 32 2.27 -21.41 -8.79
C ALA A 32 1.74 -21.31 -7.37
N ALA A 33 2.48 -20.65 -6.48
CA ALA A 33 1.95 -20.14 -5.20
C ALA A 33 1.25 -18.80 -5.43
N VAL A 34 0.14 -18.57 -4.72
CA VAL A 34 -0.64 -17.33 -4.80
C VAL A 34 -0.54 -16.55 -3.50
N LEU A 35 -0.13 -15.29 -3.56
CA LEU A 35 -0.07 -14.38 -2.41
C LEU A 35 -1.03 -13.23 -2.62
N VAL A 36 -1.85 -12.94 -1.61
CA VAL A 36 -2.95 -11.98 -1.72
C VAL A 36 -2.86 -10.91 -0.66
N ILE A 37 -2.98 -9.65 -1.05
CA ILE A 37 -3.22 -8.50 -0.17
C ILE A 37 -4.52 -7.83 -0.62
N VAL A 38 -5.45 -7.65 0.32
CA VAL A 38 -6.59 -6.74 0.15
C VAL A 38 -6.62 -5.79 1.33
N HIS A 39 -6.67 -4.49 1.07
CA HIS A 39 -6.84 -3.50 2.12
C HIS A 39 -8.24 -3.61 2.68
N THR A 40 -8.34 -4.06 3.92
CA THR A 40 -9.59 -4.12 4.68
C THR A 40 -9.46 -3.25 5.93
N SER A 41 -10.60 -2.79 6.47
CA SER A 41 -10.61 -2.18 7.80
C SER A 41 -10.06 -3.18 8.83
N GLN A 42 -9.28 -2.71 9.79
CA GLN A 42 -8.39 -3.44 10.73
C GLN A 42 -9.06 -4.53 11.61
N ARG A 43 -9.85 -5.41 11.07
CA ARG A 43 -10.31 -6.61 11.80
C ARG A 43 -9.40 -7.79 11.45
N PRO A 44 -9.02 -8.64 12.43
CA PRO A 44 -8.26 -9.86 12.16
C PRO A 44 -9.15 -10.78 11.31
N ASP A 45 -8.95 -10.76 10.00
CA ASP A 45 -9.90 -11.38 9.08
C ASP A 45 -9.38 -12.72 8.56
N THR A 46 -9.52 -13.75 9.41
CA THR A 46 -9.53 -15.14 8.92
C THR A 46 -10.69 -15.41 7.95
N ALA A 47 -11.65 -14.46 7.83
CA ALA A 47 -12.83 -14.60 6.98
C ALA A 47 -12.42 -14.60 5.50
N LEU A 48 -11.52 -13.71 5.05
CA LEU A 48 -11.14 -13.63 3.64
C LEU A 48 -10.51 -14.95 3.15
N ALA A 49 -9.59 -15.55 3.91
CA ALA A 49 -9.01 -16.84 3.53
C ALA A 49 -10.08 -17.95 3.42
N ARG A 50 -11.04 -18.00 4.35
CA ARG A 50 -12.15 -18.98 4.31
C ARG A 50 -13.10 -18.74 3.14
N ILE A 51 -13.35 -17.48 2.80
CA ILE A 51 -14.20 -17.12 1.66
C ILE A 51 -13.53 -17.53 0.37
N LEU A 52 -12.22 -17.24 0.22
CA LEU A 52 -11.43 -17.64 -0.95
C LEU A 52 -11.37 -19.16 -1.12
N ALA A 53 -11.15 -19.92 -0.04
CA ALA A 53 -11.16 -21.39 -0.08
C ALA A 53 -12.52 -22.00 -0.49
N ARG A 54 -13.61 -21.21 -0.44
CA ARG A 54 -14.95 -21.62 -0.92
C ARG A 54 -15.26 -21.13 -2.32
N ALA A 55 -14.61 -20.06 -2.75
CA ALA A 55 -14.86 -19.43 -4.04
C ALA A 55 -14.20 -20.18 -5.21
N GLY A 56 -13.09 -20.89 -4.97
CA GLY A 56 -12.33 -21.59 -6.00
C GLY A 56 -11.80 -22.94 -5.53
N PRO A 57 -11.09 -23.66 -6.40
CA PRO A 57 -10.59 -24.99 -6.11
C PRO A 57 -9.33 -25.00 -5.21
N LEU A 58 -8.67 -23.84 -5.03
CA LEU A 58 -7.41 -23.78 -4.29
C LEU A 58 -7.64 -23.60 -2.79
N PRO A 59 -6.92 -24.34 -1.91
CA PRO A 59 -6.90 -24.08 -0.49
C PRO A 59 -6.32 -22.69 -0.22
N ALA A 60 -6.94 -21.96 0.73
CA ALA A 60 -6.50 -20.64 1.15
C ALA A 60 -6.35 -20.56 2.67
N ALA A 61 -5.28 -19.90 3.14
CA ALA A 61 -4.96 -19.71 4.54
C ALA A 61 -4.38 -18.31 4.79
N LEU A 62 -4.38 -17.86 6.05
CA LEU A 62 -3.58 -16.71 6.43
C LEU A 62 -2.10 -17.06 6.30
N ALA A 63 -1.32 -16.06 5.88
CA ALA A 63 0.12 -16.19 5.80
C ALA A 63 0.74 -16.11 7.21
N ASP A 64 1.44 -17.15 7.61
CA ASP A 64 2.26 -17.17 8.81
C ASP A 64 3.73 -16.88 8.46
N ASP A 65 4.46 -16.26 9.40
CA ASP A 65 5.89 -16.00 9.23
C ASP A 65 6.68 -17.29 9.05
N GLY A 66 7.54 -17.37 8.03
CA GLY A 66 8.27 -18.59 7.68
C GLY A 66 7.45 -19.65 6.92
N ALA A 67 6.16 -19.43 6.65
CA ALA A 67 5.34 -20.39 5.91
C ALA A 67 5.92 -20.68 4.51
N PRO A 68 6.02 -21.97 4.10
CA PRO A 68 6.55 -22.33 2.80
C PRO A 68 5.57 -21.95 1.68
N LEU A 69 6.11 -21.42 0.58
CA LEU A 69 5.37 -21.23 -0.67
C LEU A 69 5.12 -22.59 -1.32
N ARG A 70 3.86 -22.88 -1.65
CA ARG A 70 3.46 -24.16 -2.25
C ARG A 70 2.63 -23.93 -3.50
N PRO A 71 2.87 -24.69 -4.60
CA PRO A 71 1.99 -24.62 -5.77
C PRO A 71 0.55 -24.92 -5.38
N GLY A 72 -0.40 -24.27 -6.05
CA GLY A 72 -1.83 -24.49 -5.83
C GLY A 72 -2.35 -24.05 -4.46
N HIS A 73 -1.64 -23.17 -3.74
CA HIS A 73 -2.07 -22.66 -2.44
C HIS A 73 -2.14 -21.14 -2.45
N ILE A 74 -3.17 -20.59 -1.81
CA ILE A 74 -3.37 -19.15 -1.60
C ILE A 74 -2.98 -18.78 -0.17
N LEU A 75 -2.05 -17.83 0.00
CA LEU A 75 -1.70 -17.23 1.27
C LEU A 75 -2.17 -15.77 1.29
N VAL A 76 -2.98 -15.43 2.29
CA VAL A 76 -3.60 -14.12 2.45
C VAL A 76 -2.85 -13.34 3.53
N ALA A 77 -2.50 -12.10 3.27
CA ALA A 77 -1.88 -11.23 4.26
C ALA A 77 -2.83 -10.93 5.43
N GLY A 78 -2.33 -11.09 6.64
CA GLY A 78 -3.00 -10.62 7.87
C GLY A 78 -2.77 -9.12 8.11
N PRO A 79 -3.58 -8.48 8.99
CA PRO A 79 -3.44 -7.06 9.29
C PRO A 79 -2.17 -6.77 10.13
N GLY A 80 -1.67 -5.54 10.01
CA GLY A 80 -0.63 -5.01 10.88
C GLY A 80 0.80 -5.44 10.54
N ARG A 81 1.02 -6.33 9.56
CA ARG A 81 2.34 -6.71 9.06
C ARG A 81 2.37 -6.71 7.53
N HIS A 82 3.51 -6.34 6.96
CA HIS A 82 3.75 -6.51 5.53
C HIS A 82 4.00 -7.97 5.21
N LEU A 83 3.36 -8.46 4.15
CA LEU A 83 3.61 -9.78 3.57
C LEU A 83 4.72 -9.65 2.53
N MET A 84 5.76 -10.44 2.66
CA MET A 84 6.93 -10.46 1.78
C MET A 84 7.30 -11.90 1.43
N THR A 85 8.12 -12.06 0.40
CA THR A 85 8.71 -13.34 0.00
C THR A 85 10.20 -13.38 0.28
N SER A 86 10.75 -14.56 0.53
CA SER A 86 12.18 -14.81 0.71
C SER A 86 12.76 -15.61 -0.46
N ARG A 87 14.09 -15.57 -0.63
CA ARG A 87 14.82 -16.40 -1.60
C ARG A 87 14.80 -17.89 -1.25
N THR A 88 14.45 -18.23 -0.01
CA THR A 88 14.34 -19.62 0.46
C THR A 88 12.97 -20.24 0.15
N GLY A 89 12.09 -19.53 -0.56
CA GLY A 89 10.75 -20.02 -0.91
C GLY A 89 9.78 -20.01 0.26
N THR A 90 9.92 -19.05 1.17
CA THR A 90 9.04 -18.85 2.33
C THR A 90 8.45 -17.44 2.36
N VAL A 91 7.41 -17.26 3.17
CA VAL A 91 6.84 -15.97 3.53
C VAL A 91 7.66 -15.32 4.64
N ASN A 92 7.80 -13.99 4.59
CA ASN A 92 8.29 -13.17 5.70
C ASN A 92 7.23 -12.12 6.06
N LEU A 93 6.99 -11.92 7.36
CA LEU A 93 6.08 -10.91 7.88
C LEU A 93 6.86 -9.79 8.58
N SER A 94 6.70 -8.53 8.12
CA SER A 94 7.45 -7.38 8.66
C SER A 94 6.54 -6.35 9.33
N ALA A 95 6.98 -5.80 10.47
CA ALA A 95 6.35 -4.70 11.18
C ALA A 95 6.93 -3.32 10.80
N ALA A 96 7.70 -3.23 9.73
CA ALA A 96 8.29 -1.97 9.26
C ALA A 96 7.25 -0.87 8.99
N PRO A 97 7.66 0.38 8.80
CA PRO A 97 6.78 1.53 8.56
C PRO A 97 5.77 1.27 7.45
N ARG A 98 4.64 1.98 7.51
CA ARG A 98 3.60 1.89 6.47
C ARG A 98 4.12 2.36 5.13
N VAL A 99 3.61 1.74 4.08
CA VAL A 99 3.82 2.13 2.69
C VAL A 99 2.45 2.45 2.10
N ASN A 100 2.32 3.59 1.43
CA ASN A 100 1.06 4.12 0.92
C ASN A 100 -0.05 4.18 2.01
N GLN A 101 0.32 4.51 3.27
CA GLN A 101 -0.52 4.50 4.46
C GLN A 101 -1.03 3.10 4.90
N HIS A 102 -0.64 2.03 4.20
CA HIS A 102 -1.10 0.66 4.45
C HIS A 102 -0.03 -0.24 5.07
N ARG A 103 -0.49 -1.18 5.88
CA ARG A 103 0.28 -2.34 6.35
C ARG A 103 -0.68 -3.49 6.65
N PRO A 104 -0.76 -4.50 5.73
CA PRO A 104 0.12 -4.75 4.58
C PRO A 104 -0.05 -3.73 3.45
N ALA A 105 1.01 -3.52 2.65
CA ALA A 105 0.99 -2.75 1.42
C ALA A 105 1.31 -3.66 0.22
N ILE A 106 0.62 -3.44 -0.90
CA ILE A 106 0.76 -4.21 -2.13
C ILE A 106 2.14 -4.02 -2.74
N ASP A 107 2.63 -2.77 -2.76
CA ASP A 107 3.96 -2.44 -3.28
C ASP A 107 5.08 -3.22 -2.58
N VAL A 108 4.97 -3.46 -1.27
CA VAL A 108 5.97 -4.23 -0.50
C VAL A 108 6.00 -5.70 -0.94
N LEU A 109 4.83 -6.32 -1.09
CA LEU A 109 4.73 -7.69 -1.59
C LEU A 109 5.34 -7.80 -3.00
N PHE A 110 4.92 -6.92 -3.90
CA PHE A 110 5.35 -6.94 -5.28
C PHE A 110 6.86 -6.71 -5.43
N ALA A 111 7.40 -5.72 -4.70
CA ALA A 111 8.84 -5.46 -4.70
C ALA A 111 9.64 -6.64 -4.13
N SER A 112 9.18 -7.28 -3.07
CA SER A 112 9.84 -8.47 -2.52
C SER A 112 9.78 -9.65 -3.49
N ALA A 113 8.64 -9.89 -4.15
CA ALA A 113 8.47 -10.92 -5.17
C ALA A 113 9.39 -10.68 -6.37
N ALA A 114 9.47 -9.44 -6.88
CA ALA A 114 10.39 -9.07 -7.97
C ALA A 114 11.85 -9.40 -7.62
N ARG A 115 12.30 -9.09 -6.39
CA ARG A 115 13.68 -9.34 -5.94
C ARG A 115 14.00 -10.82 -5.73
N THR A 116 13.03 -11.62 -5.30
CA THR A 116 13.26 -13.02 -4.90
C THR A 116 13.00 -14.02 -6.02
N HIS A 117 12.05 -13.72 -6.91
CA HIS A 117 11.59 -14.63 -7.96
C HIS A 117 11.78 -14.08 -9.38
N GLY A 118 12.12 -12.79 -9.53
CA GLY A 118 12.48 -12.17 -10.82
C GLY A 118 11.43 -12.41 -11.91
N PRO A 119 11.81 -13.05 -13.05
CA PRO A 119 10.89 -13.26 -14.17
C PRO A 119 9.78 -14.28 -13.89
N HIS A 120 9.87 -15.03 -12.76
CA HIS A 120 8.88 -16.04 -12.38
C HIS A 120 7.72 -15.45 -11.55
N VAL A 121 7.45 -14.14 -11.69
CA VAL A 121 6.35 -13.45 -11.00
C VAL A 121 5.31 -12.97 -11.98
N THR A 122 4.04 -13.26 -11.68
CA THR A 122 2.89 -12.60 -12.31
C THR A 122 2.15 -11.79 -11.26
N ALA A 123 2.00 -10.48 -11.49
CA ALA A 123 1.21 -9.60 -10.65
C ALA A 123 -0.20 -9.40 -11.21
N ALA A 124 -1.19 -9.29 -10.33
CA ALA A 124 -2.53 -8.82 -10.65
C ALA A 124 -2.95 -7.69 -9.70
N VAL A 125 -3.39 -6.55 -10.25
CA VAL A 125 -3.95 -5.45 -9.47
C VAL A 125 -5.42 -5.31 -9.80
N LEU A 126 -6.24 -5.46 -8.76
CA LEU A 126 -7.69 -5.40 -8.82
C LEU A 126 -8.22 -4.00 -8.46
N SER A 127 -9.53 -3.86 -8.43
CA SER A 127 -10.25 -2.67 -7.99
C SER A 127 -9.64 -2.08 -6.70
N GLY A 128 -9.48 -0.77 -6.68
CA GLY A 128 -8.97 -0.03 -5.54
C GLY A 128 -8.76 1.46 -5.82
N ALA A 129 -8.68 2.23 -4.74
CA ALA A 129 -8.40 3.66 -4.77
C ALA A 129 -6.89 3.93 -4.71
N LEU A 130 -6.46 5.11 -5.17
CA LEU A 130 -5.08 5.60 -5.18
C LEU A 130 -4.16 4.76 -6.08
N ASP A 131 -2.95 4.41 -5.61
CA ASP A 131 -1.86 3.89 -6.45
C ASP A 131 -0.99 2.80 -5.80
N ASP A 132 -1.41 2.19 -4.67
CA ASP A 132 -0.65 1.08 -4.08
C ASP A 132 -0.61 -0.12 -5.03
N GLY A 133 0.57 -0.66 -5.22
CA GLY A 133 0.89 -1.71 -6.19
C GLY A 133 1.49 -1.19 -7.51
N ALA A 134 1.43 0.12 -7.81
CA ALA A 134 1.94 0.67 -9.06
C ALA A 134 3.47 0.65 -9.14
N ALA A 135 4.16 1.04 -8.05
CA ALA A 135 5.62 1.00 -8.00
C ALA A 135 6.14 -0.44 -7.97
N GLY A 136 5.51 -1.31 -7.18
CA GLY A 136 5.85 -2.73 -7.13
C GLY A 136 5.62 -3.45 -8.45
N ALA A 137 4.54 -3.14 -9.18
CA ALA A 137 4.29 -3.65 -10.52
C ALA A 137 5.38 -3.24 -11.51
N ALA A 138 5.83 -1.97 -11.46
CA ALA A 138 6.96 -1.51 -12.28
C ALA A 138 8.25 -2.30 -11.97
N LEU A 139 8.50 -2.64 -10.70
CA LEU A 139 9.65 -3.46 -10.31
C LEU A 139 9.53 -4.90 -10.82
N ILE A 140 8.34 -5.49 -10.79
CA ILE A 140 8.08 -6.83 -11.36
C ILE A 140 8.34 -6.82 -12.88
N ALA A 141 7.82 -5.83 -13.60
CA ALA A 141 8.05 -5.69 -15.04
C ALA A 141 9.55 -5.53 -15.36
N ARG A 142 10.29 -4.70 -14.60
CA ARG A 142 11.75 -4.56 -14.73
C ARG A 142 12.53 -5.85 -14.47
N ALA A 143 12.02 -6.69 -13.57
CA ALA A 143 12.62 -8.00 -13.27
C ALA A 143 12.26 -9.08 -14.32
N GLY A 144 11.53 -8.72 -15.38
CA GLY A 144 11.11 -9.63 -16.44
C GLY A 144 9.81 -10.41 -16.14
N GLY A 145 9.15 -10.11 -15.03
CA GLY A 145 7.86 -10.67 -14.66
C GLY A 145 6.71 -10.10 -15.49
N ARG A 146 5.51 -10.60 -15.26
CA ARG A 146 4.29 -10.20 -15.98
C ARG A 146 3.37 -9.42 -15.07
N VAL A 147 2.69 -8.41 -15.63
CA VAL A 147 1.75 -7.56 -14.90
C VAL A 147 0.40 -7.59 -15.59
N THR A 148 -0.63 -7.86 -14.81
CA THR A 148 -2.02 -7.82 -15.23
C THR A 148 -2.79 -6.84 -14.32
N VAL A 149 -3.87 -6.29 -14.83
CA VAL A 149 -4.79 -5.44 -14.08
C VAL A 149 -6.22 -5.85 -14.35
N GLN A 150 -7.09 -5.66 -13.38
CA GLN A 150 -8.52 -5.67 -13.67
C GLN A 150 -8.82 -4.54 -14.66
N ASP A 151 -9.60 -4.82 -15.70
CA ASP A 151 -10.02 -3.80 -16.67
C ASP A 151 -10.63 -2.61 -15.91
N PRO A 152 -10.12 -1.38 -16.11
CA PRO A 152 -10.70 -0.19 -15.49
C PRO A 152 -12.20 0.03 -15.74
N ALA A 153 -12.75 -0.53 -16.82
CA ALA A 153 -14.17 -0.48 -17.12
C ALA A 153 -14.98 -1.53 -16.33
N ASP A 154 -14.33 -2.57 -15.83
CA ASP A 154 -14.90 -3.64 -15.00
C ASP A 154 -14.71 -3.36 -13.49
N ALA A 155 -13.68 -2.60 -13.15
CA ALA A 155 -13.33 -2.30 -11.77
C ALA A 155 -14.29 -1.29 -11.13
N ARG A 156 -14.86 -1.63 -9.97
CA ARG A 156 -15.70 -0.70 -9.20
C ARG A 156 -14.96 0.59 -8.85
N PHE A 157 -13.67 0.50 -8.54
CA PHE A 157 -12.75 1.63 -8.34
C PHE A 157 -11.54 1.45 -9.24
N SER A 158 -11.47 2.22 -10.31
CA SER A 158 -10.47 2.05 -11.37
C SER A 158 -9.13 2.72 -11.11
N SER A 159 -8.95 3.43 -9.99
CA SER A 159 -7.75 4.25 -9.72
C SER A 159 -6.47 3.41 -9.67
N MET A 160 -6.45 2.32 -8.89
CA MET A 160 -5.31 1.41 -8.78
C MET A 160 -4.98 0.72 -10.12
N PRO A 161 -5.91 0.08 -10.84
CA PRO A 161 -5.64 -0.47 -12.17
C PRO A 161 -5.06 0.56 -13.14
N ARG A 162 -5.62 1.78 -13.18
CA ARG A 162 -5.10 2.87 -14.03
C ARG A 162 -3.71 3.35 -13.60
N ALA A 163 -3.41 3.37 -12.29
CA ALA A 163 -2.08 3.74 -11.80
C ALA A 163 -1.04 2.73 -12.27
N VAL A 164 -1.35 1.43 -12.23
CA VAL A 164 -0.48 0.38 -12.75
C VAL A 164 -0.30 0.49 -14.26
N GLN A 165 -1.36 0.72 -15.05
CA GLN A 165 -1.24 0.91 -16.50
C GLN A 165 -0.35 2.11 -16.87
N ARG A 166 -0.35 3.19 -16.07
CA ARG A 166 0.57 4.32 -16.28
C ARG A 166 2.02 3.95 -15.98
N SER A 167 2.28 3.15 -14.96
CA SER A 167 3.63 2.74 -14.56
C SER A 167 4.17 1.56 -15.38
N VAL A 168 3.27 0.73 -15.93
CA VAL A 168 3.57 -0.44 -16.77
C VAL A 168 2.62 -0.40 -17.98
N PRO A 169 2.98 0.31 -19.06
CA PRO A 169 2.12 0.47 -20.23
C PRO A 169 1.72 -0.87 -20.91
N ASP A 170 2.57 -1.89 -20.79
CA ASP A 170 2.35 -3.24 -21.35
C ASP A 170 1.55 -4.15 -20.40
N ALA A 171 0.98 -3.63 -19.31
CA ALA A 171 0.15 -4.40 -18.40
C ALA A 171 -1.13 -4.89 -19.12
N VAL A 172 -1.39 -6.20 -19.04
CA VAL A 172 -2.57 -6.82 -19.66
C VAL A 172 -3.81 -6.53 -18.83
N ALA A 173 -4.81 -5.87 -19.43
CA ALA A 173 -6.10 -5.64 -18.79
C ALA A 173 -7.08 -6.77 -19.12
N ALA A 174 -7.78 -7.28 -18.09
CA ALA A 174 -8.80 -8.30 -18.23
C ALA A 174 -9.89 -8.13 -17.16
N ARG A 175 -11.10 -8.62 -17.44
CA ARG A 175 -12.19 -8.64 -16.45
C ARG A 175 -11.83 -9.56 -15.29
N ALA A 176 -12.34 -9.26 -14.09
CA ALA A 176 -12.11 -10.07 -12.89
C ALA A 176 -12.38 -11.56 -13.14
N SER A 177 -13.48 -11.91 -13.81
CA SER A 177 -13.89 -13.27 -14.13
C SER A 177 -12.95 -14.00 -15.11
N THR A 178 -12.12 -13.29 -15.87
CA THR A 178 -11.17 -13.86 -16.83
C THR A 178 -9.72 -13.78 -16.35
N LEU A 179 -9.45 -13.04 -15.28
CA LEU A 179 -8.08 -12.93 -14.73
C LEU A 179 -7.55 -14.28 -14.22
N GLY A 180 -8.37 -15.13 -13.61
CA GLY A 180 -7.96 -16.45 -13.13
C GLY A 180 -7.31 -17.31 -14.21
N PRO A 181 -8.00 -17.58 -15.34
CA PRO A 181 -7.42 -18.28 -16.49
C PRO A 181 -6.16 -17.61 -17.04
N VAL A 182 -6.15 -16.28 -17.22
CA VAL A 182 -4.97 -15.54 -17.71
C VAL A 182 -3.76 -15.75 -16.81
N LEU A 183 -3.95 -15.66 -15.49
CA LEU A 183 -2.87 -15.89 -14.52
C LEU A 183 -2.37 -17.33 -14.54
N ALA A 184 -3.27 -18.29 -14.71
CA ALA A 184 -2.92 -19.72 -14.82
C ALA A 184 -2.07 -20.01 -16.06
N ASP A 185 -2.44 -19.45 -17.21
CA ASP A 185 -1.67 -19.57 -18.46
C ASP A 185 -0.27 -18.97 -18.31
N LEU A 186 -0.17 -17.78 -17.73
CA LEU A 186 1.11 -17.12 -17.48
C LEU A 186 1.98 -17.92 -16.49
N ALA A 187 1.41 -18.44 -15.41
CA ALA A 187 2.12 -19.26 -14.44
C ALA A 187 2.61 -20.59 -15.07
N THR A 188 1.81 -21.20 -15.92
CA THR A 188 2.17 -22.43 -16.64
C THR A 188 3.31 -22.16 -17.62
N CYS A 189 3.28 -21.07 -18.37
CA CYS A 189 4.39 -20.66 -19.24
C CYS A 189 5.69 -20.49 -18.43
N MET A 190 5.63 -19.83 -17.28
CA MET A 190 6.80 -19.63 -16.42
C MET A 190 7.35 -20.93 -15.83
N ALA A 191 6.49 -21.89 -15.48
CA ALA A 191 6.91 -23.19 -14.97
C ALA A 191 7.69 -24.02 -16.01
N HIS A 192 7.52 -23.73 -17.30
CA HIS A 192 8.22 -24.40 -18.41
C HIS A 192 9.44 -23.62 -18.92
N THR A 193 9.64 -22.39 -18.50
CA THR A 193 10.80 -21.59 -18.88
C THR A 193 12.02 -22.05 -18.08
N GLU A 194 13.15 -22.28 -18.74
CA GLU A 194 14.41 -22.58 -18.07
C GLU A 194 14.86 -21.38 -17.25
N ASP A 195 15.43 -21.62 -16.06
CA ASP A 195 16.00 -20.59 -15.19
C ASP A 195 17.09 -19.82 -15.95
N ILE A 196 16.79 -18.60 -16.40
CA ILE A 196 17.82 -17.66 -16.83
C ILE A 196 18.53 -17.24 -15.53
N PRO A 197 19.86 -17.50 -15.39
CA PRO A 197 20.55 -17.10 -14.17
C PRO A 197 20.40 -15.59 -13.99
N MET A 198 19.72 -15.21 -12.90
CA MET A 198 19.63 -13.81 -12.51
C MET A 198 21.07 -13.30 -12.32
N SER A 199 21.46 -12.31 -13.11
CA SER A 199 22.70 -11.59 -12.86
C SER A 199 22.64 -11.05 -11.43
N GLU A 200 23.53 -11.52 -10.57
CA GLU A 200 23.60 -11.11 -9.17
C GLU A 200 23.61 -9.58 -9.11
N PRO A 201 22.67 -8.95 -8.38
CA PRO A 201 22.93 -7.60 -7.91
C PRO A 201 24.18 -7.73 -7.03
N ARG A 202 25.17 -6.91 -7.24
CA ARG A 202 26.40 -6.88 -6.42
C ARG A 202 26.01 -6.53 -4.97
N ASP A 203 25.67 -7.55 -4.20
CA ASP A 203 25.45 -7.47 -2.76
C ASP A 203 26.68 -8.01 -2.04
N THR A 204 27.53 -7.11 -1.61
CA THR A 204 28.55 -7.37 -0.61
C THR A 204 27.98 -7.10 0.79
N ALA A 205 27.20 -8.02 1.32
CA ALA A 205 26.95 -8.11 2.77
C ALA A 205 26.85 -9.58 3.19
N PRO A 206 27.59 -10.03 4.22
CA PRO A 206 27.59 -11.42 4.64
C PRO A 206 26.26 -11.82 5.29
N ALA A 207 25.74 -12.97 4.86
CA ALA A 207 24.61 -13.64 5.50
C ALA A 207 25.03 -14.17 6.87
N THR A 208 24.65 -13.49 7.93
CA THR A 208 24.72 -14.05 9.31
C THR A 208 23.40 -13.83 10.02
N GLY A 209 22.73 -14.94 10.33
CA GLY A 209 21.68 -15.03 11.34
C GLY A 209 20.31 -14.55 10.91
N ALA A 210 19.29 -15.37 11.20
CA ALA A 210 17.87 -15.02 11.07
C ALA A 210 17.50 -13.88 12.03
N THR A 211 17.78 -12.66 11.64
CA THR A 211 17.27 -11.43 12.26
C THR A 211 16.14 -10.89 11.40
N ALA A 212 15.12 -10.33 12.04
CA ALA A 212 14.04 -9.61 11.36
C ALA A 212 14.63 -8.68 10.30
N PRO A 213 14.01 -8.57 9.08
CA PRO A 213 14.56 -7.75 8.03
C PRO A 213 14.83 -6.35 8.55
N ALA A 214 16.05 -5.86 8.36
CA ALA A 214 16.43 -4.50 8.72
C ALA A 214 15.56 -3.52 7.94
N ALA A 215 15.35 -2.32 8.48
CA ALA A 215 14.53 -1.28 7.84
C ALA A 215 14.91 -1.03 6.35
N GLY A 216 16.18 -1.27 5.96
CA GLY A 216 16.66 -1.19 4.58
C GLY A 216 16.16 -2.29 3.63
N ASP A 217 15.65 -3.42 4.15
CA ASP A 217 15.13 -4.51 3.29
C ASP A 217 13.75 -4.22 2.70
N LEU A 218 13.06 -3.22 3.21
CA LEU A 218 11.78 -2.74 2.69
C LEU A 218 11.91 -1.61 1.67
N ASP A 219 13.12 -1.15 1.42
CA ASP A 219 13.32 -0.16 0.36
C ASP A 219 12.87 -0.74 -0.97
N LEU A 220 11.78 -0.19 -1.51
CA LEU A 220 11.24 -0.59 -2.80
C LEU A 220 12.29 -0.42 -3.89
N VAL A 221 13.15 0.59 -3.76
CA VAL A 221 14.30 0.83 -4.65
C VAL A 221 15.53 1.09 -3.81
N ARG A 222 16.62 0.36 -4.06
CA ARG A 222 17.94 0.64 -3.46
C ARG A 222 18.54 1.92 -4.05
N ASP A 223 19.34 2.55 -3.28
CA ASP A 223 19.73 3.95 -3.19
C ASP A 223 20.66 4.50 -4.30
N ASP A 224 20.33 4.38 -5.58
CA ASP A 224 21.21 4.85 -6.67
C ASP A 224 20.74 6.15 -7.35
N GLY A 225 19.91 6.96 -6.70
CA GLY A 225 19.46 8.19 -7.34
C GLY A 225 18.35 8.93 -6.58
N THR A 226 18.42 8.95 -5.26
CA THR A 226 17.46 9.74 -4.45
C THR A 226 17.70 11.24 -4.66
N VAL A 227 16.65 11.95 -5.03
CA VAL A 227 16.68 13.42 -5.15
C VAL A 227 16.00 14.01 -3.93
N PRO A 228 16.64 14.89 -3.15
CA PRO A 228 15.98 15.60 -2.06
C PRO A 228 14.73 16.32 -2.57
N SER A 229 13.63 16.17 -1.86
CA SER A 229 12.38 16.90 -2.14
C SER A 229 12.16 17.98 -1.07
N ARG A 230 11.32 18.99 -1.41
CA ARG A 230 10.87 19.99 -0.43
C ARG A 230 9.64 19.54 0.34
N ILE A 231 9.22 18.29 0.15
CA ILE A 231 8.02 17.72 0.74
C ILE A 231 8.43 17.02 2.04
N VAL A 232 7.63 17.17 3.07
CA VAL A 232 7.80 16.47 4.36
C VAL A 232 6.84 15.29 4.45
N CYS A 233 7.25 14.26 5.17
CA CYS A 233 6.43 13.08 5.41
C CYS A 233 5.18 13.45 6.23
N PRO A 234 3.97 13.12 5.78
CA PRO A 234 2.74 13.43 6.52
C PRO A 234 2.63 12.69 7.85
N GLU A 235 3.28 11.51 8.01
CA GLU A 235 3.24 10.72 9.24
C GLU A 235 4.30 11.13 10.28
N CYS A 236 5.55 11.41 9.86
CA CYS A 236 6.63 11.69 10.82
C CYS A 236 7.26 13.08 10.67
N SER A 237 6.78 13.90 9.74
CA SER A 237 7.31 15.25 9.42
C SER A 237 8.78 15.30 8.99
N GLY A 238 9.43 14.15 8.75
CA GLY A 238 10.78 14.07 8.21
C GLY A 238 10.83 14.43 6.72
N ALA A 239 11.99 14.85 6.22
CA ALA A 239 12.17 15.14 4.80
C ALA A 239 11.90 13.89 3.94
N LEU A 240 11.23 14.06 2.81
CA LEU A 240 11.07 13.04 1.78
C LEU A 240 12.14 13.18 0.72
N ALA A 241 12.73 12.06 0.32
CA ALA A 241 13.50 11.94 -0.90
C ALA A 241 12.62 11.37 -2.01
N ARG A 242 12.78 11.87 -3.23
CA ARG A 242 12.15 11.33 -4.44
C ARG A 242 13.05 10.29 -5.08
N ILE A 243 12.46 9.21 -5.51
CA ILE A 243 13.10 8.13 -6.24
C ILE A 243 12.35 8.00 -7.57
N ASP A 244 13.05 8.13 -8.69
CA ASP A 244 12.43 8.03 -10.00
C ASP A 244 12.60 6.61 -10.57
N LEU A 245 11.47 5.96 -10.86
CA LEU A 245 11.37 4.73 -11.63
C LEU A 245 10.88 5.09 -13.05
N PRO A 246 11.08 4.24 -14.06
CA PRO A 246 10.45 4.44 -15.34
C PRO A 246 8.92 4.63 -15.15
N HIS A 247 8.40 5.73 -15.67
CA HIS A 247 6.97 6.08 -15.66
C HIS A 247 6.33 6.39 -14.31
N ILE A 248 7.04 6.32 -13.17
CA ILE A 248 6.52 6.66 -11.85
C ILE A 248 7.62 7.22 -10.93
N SER A 249 7.31 8.28 -10.18
CA SER A 249 8.14 8.73 -9.07
C SER A 249 7.62 8.14 -7.76
N TYR A 250 8.52 7.91 -6.83
CA TYR A 250 8.23 7.35 -5.51
C TYR A 250 8.91 8.20 -4.43
N TYR A 251 8.32 8.26 -3.24
CA TYR A 251 8.81 9.13 -2.17
C TYR A 251 9.08 8.34 -0.90
N ARG A 252 10.22 8.61 -0.23
CA ARG A 252 10.61 7.91 1.00
C ARG A 252 11.19 8.88 2.03
N CYS A 253 10.83 8.74 3.30
CA CYS A 253 11.46 9.47 4.41
C CYS A 253 12.55 8.62 5.09
N HIS A 254 13.35 9.26 5.95
CA HIS A 254 14.44 8.61 6.71
C HIS A 254 13.93 7.56 7.71
N VAL A 255 12.67 7.63 8.16
CA VAL A 255 12.04 6.62 9.05
C VAL A 255 11.64 5.37 8.27
N GLY A 256 11.43 5.50 6.93
CA GLY A 256 11.03 4.40 6.06
C GLY A 256 9.58 4.44 5.60
N HIS A 257 8.80 5.49 5.89
CA HIS A 257 7.49 5.67 5.24
C HIS A 257 7.70 5.93 3.76
N GLN A 258 6.89 5.30 2.94
CA GLN A 258 7.01 5.33 1.48
C GLN A 258 5.65 5.60 0.83
N TYR A 259 5.66 6.32 -0.30
CA TYR A 259 4.44 6.76 -0.97
C TYR A 259 4.60 6.79 -2.49
N GLY A 260 3.59 6.30 -3.20
CA GLY A 260 3.32 6.70 -4.57
C GLY A 260 2.78 8.15 -4.62
N PRO A 261 2.71 8.77 -5.81
CA PRO A 261 2.30 10.18 -5.93
C PRO A 261 0.89 10.47 -5.43
N GLN A 262 -0.08 9.61 -5.74
CA GLN A 262 -1.48 9.79 -5.34
C GLN A 262 -1.68 9.52 -3.85
N SER A 263 -1.01 8.49 -3.33
CA SER A 263 -1.02 8.17 -1.90
C SER A 263 -0.36 9.29 -1.08
N LEU A 264 0.71 9.92 -1.59
CA LEU A 264 1.33 11.06 -0.92
C LEU A 264 0.41 12.29 -0.90
N GLU A 265 -0.22 12.61 -2.03
CA GLU A 265 -1.17 13.74 -2.10
C GLU A 265 -2.33 13.54 -1.12
N ALA A 266 -2.94 12.35 -1.11
CA ALA A 266 -4.03 12.04 -0.19
C ALA A 266 -3.59 12.15 1.29
N ALA A 267 -2.41 11.59 1.62
CA ALA A 267 -1.85 11.66 2.97
C ALA A 267 -1.51 13.10 3.40
N GLN A 268 -0.99 13.93 2.50
CA GLN A 268 -0.70 15.35 2.76
C GLN A 268 -1.99 16.15 3.01
N ARG A 269 -3.05 15.88 2.25
CA ARG A 269 -4.35 16.53 2.42
C ARG A 269 -4.96 16.17 3.77
N GLU A 270 -4.97 14.88 4.14
CA GLU A 270 -5.46 14.42 5.44
C GLU A 270 -4.64 15.02 6.60
N ALA A 271 -3.31 15.05 6.48
CA ALA A 271 -2.44 15.66 7.50
C ALA A 271 -2.64 17.17 7.60
N ALA A 272 -2.91 17.87 6.50
CA ALA A 272 -3.21 19.30 6.52
C ALA A 272 -4.54 19.57 7.22
N GLU A 273 -5.59 18.79 6.92
CA GLU A 273 -6.89 18.90 7.59
C GLU A 273 -6.77 18.62 9.10
N ALA A 274 -6.07 17.58 9.51
CA ALA A 274 -5.84 17.26 10.91
C ALA A 274 -5.11 18.40 11.66
N LYS A 275 -4.13 19.06 11.02
CA LYS A 275 -3.43 20.22 11.59
C LYS A 275 -4.34 21.44 11.72
N LEU A 276 -5.24 21.68 10.78
CA LEU A 276 -6.22 22.76 10.87
C LEU A 276 -7.19 22.52 12.03
N TRP A 277 -7.70 21.30 12.20
CA TRP A 277 -8.53 20.96 13.37
C TRP A 277 -7.79 21.09 14.69
N SER A 278 -6.50 20.74 14.74
CA SER A 278 -5.65 20.95 15.91
C SER A 278 -5.48 22.45 16.23
N ALA A 279 -5.36 23.30 15.21
CA ALA A 279 -5.30 24.75 15.39
C ALA A 279 -6.63 25.32 15.92
N VAL A 280 -7.76 24.84 15.44
CA VAL A 280 -9.09 25.22 15.97
C VAL A 280 -9.19 24.87 17.46
N ALA A 281 -8.84 23.63 17.83
CA ALA A 281 -8.86 23.19 19.23
C ALA A 281 -7.97 24.07 20.13
N ALA A 282 -6.73 24.35 19.70
CA ALA A 282 -5.81 25.20 20.45
C ALA A 282 -6.32 26.63 20.64
N LEU A 283 -6.97 27.22 19.64
CA LEU A 283 -7.59 28.54 19.72
C LEU A 283 -8.80 28.55 20.67
N GLU A 284 -9.62 27.51 20.66
CA GLU A 284 -10.76 27.37 21.59
C GLU A 284 -10.28 27.22 23.05
N GLU A 285 -9.25 26.38 23.26
CA GLU A 285 -8.61 26.21 24.57
C GLU A 285 -8.03 27.55 25.10
N HIS A 286 -7.32 28.29 24.24
CA HIS A 286 -6.78 29.59 24.57
C HIS A 286 -7.91 30.60 24.90
N ALA A 287 -8.98 30.64 24.13
CA ALA A 287 -10.14 31.49 24.39
C ALA A 287 -10.82 31.13 25.72
N ALA A 288 -10.92 29.85 26.05
CA ALA A 288 -11.50 29.38 27.32
C ALA A 288 -10.61 29.78 28.53
N LEU A 289 -9.29 29.58 28.41
CA LEU A 289 -8.32 29.93 29.43
C LEU A 289 -8.31 31.44 29.68
N ALA A 290 -8.27 32.25 28.59
CA ALA A 290 -8.26 33.72 28.72
C ALA A 290 -9.55 34.24 29.39
N ARG A 291 -10.72 33.68 29.08
CA ARG A 291 -11.98 34.01 29.78
C ARG A 291 -11.92 33.63 31.26
N HIS A 292 -11.45 32.43 31.57
CA HIS A 292 -11.33 31.97 32.96
C HIS A 292 -10.41 32.89 33.79
N LEU A 293 -9.29 33.31 33.21
CA LEU A 293 -8.37 34.27 33.86
C LEU A 293 -9.03 35.65 34.07
N ALA A 294 -9.76 36.16 33.06
CA ALA A 294 -10.49 37.43 33.17
C ALA A 294 -11.56 37.40 34.25
N GLU A 295 -12.26 36.26 34.46
CA GLU A 295 -13.33 36.12 35.43
C GLU A 295 -12.85 35.93 36.90
N ASN A 296 -11.69 35.28 37.07
CA ASN A 296 -11.24 34.82 38.40
C ASN A 296 -10.05 35.57 38.98
N MET A 297 -9.38 36.47 38.23
CA MET A 297 -8.32 37.32 38.75
C MET A 297 -8.89 38.69 39.16
N LEU A 298 -9.41 38.78 40.37
CA LEU A 298 -9.91 40.02 40.97
C LEU A 298 -8.78 41.05 41.06
N ASP A 299 -9.03 42.27 40.57
CA ASP A 299 -8.25 43.52 40.67
C ASP A 299 -7.01 43.77 39.79
N THR A 300 -6.53 42.81 38.97
CA THR A 300 -5.30 43.05 38.17
C THR A 300 -5.32 42.48 36.76
N VAL A 301 -6.50 42.13 36.23
CA VAL A 301 -6.56 41.57 34.85
C VAL A 301 -6.27 42.65 33.83
N PRO A 302 -5.19 42.56 33.03
CA PRO A 302 -5.01 43.45 31.90
C PRO A 302 -6.22 43.35 30.98
N PRO A 303 -6.77 44.45 30.44
CA PRO A 303 -7.92 44.42 29.51
C PRO A 303 -7.70 43.56 28.28
N ASP A 304 -6.46 43.17 28.06
CA ASP A 304 -6.04 42.36 26.90
C ASP A 304 -6.57 40.91 26.92
N TYR A 305 -6.87 40.30 28.10
CA TYR A 305 -7.35 38.92 28.16
C TYR A 305 -8.75 38.74 27.57
N VAL A 306 -9.66 39.67 27.78
CA VAL A 306 -11.01 39.63 27.22
C VAL A 306 -10.94 39.76 25.69
N THR A 307 -10.12 40.70 25.23
CA THR A 307 -9.90 40.91 23.79
C THR A 307 -9.22 39.72 23.15
N ALA A 308 -8.22 39.12 23.81
CA ALA A 308 -7.52 37.93 23.32
C ALA A 308 -8.46 36.70 23.25
N ALA A 309 -9.33 36.51 24.24
CA ALA A 309 -10.33 35.46 24.26
C ALA A 309 -11.30 35.56 23.07
N GLN A 310 -11.82 36.80 22.85
CA GLN A 310 -12.73 37.02 21.72
C GLN A 310 -12.05 36.82 20.39
N HIS A 311 -10.84 37.37 20.20
CA HIS A 311 -10.07 37.20 18.97
C HIS A 311 -9.81 35.71 18.64
N SER A 312 -9.40 34.92 19.64
CA SER A 312 -9.15 33.49 19.46
C SER A 312 -10.43 32.70 19.11
N ALA A 313 -11.55 33.06 19.78
CA ALA A 313 -12.84 32.44 19.47
C ALA A 313 -13.33 32.74 18.04
N ASP A 314 -13.22 34.01 17.63
CA ASP A 314 -13.60 34.44 16.28
C ASP A 314 -12.74 33.78 15.21
N LEU A 315 -11.43 33.65 15.43
CA LEU A 315 -10.51 32.97 14.53
C LEU A 315 -10.81 31.46 14.44
N ALA A 316 -11.07 30.81 15.58
CA ALA A 316 -11.47 29.41 15.61
C ALA A 316 -12.76 29.15 14.81
N ALA A 317 -13.78 30.02 15.02
CA ALA A 317 -15.03 29.92 14.27
C ALA A 317 -14.84 30.09 12.76
N SER A 318 -14.05 31.10 12.34
CA SER A 318 -13.73 31.35 10.95
C SER A 318 -12.96 30.18 10.29
N LEU A 319 -11.99 29.59 10.98
CA LEU A 319 -11.26 28.42 10.50
C LEU A 319 -12.18 27.21 10.36
N ARG A 320 -13.04 26.95 11.36
CA ARG A 320 -13.98 25.82 11.35
C ARG A 320 -14.91 25.89 10.15
N GLU A 321 -15.49 27.07 9.88
CA GLU A 321 -16.37 27.28 8.72
C GLU A 321 -15.65 26.98 7.40
N ARG A 322 -14.41 27.45 7.24
CA ARG A 322 -13.62 27.23 6.02
C ARG A 322 -13.21 25.79 5.83
N ILE A 323 -12.88 25.05 6.90
CA ILE A 323 -12.54 23.61 6.82
C ILE A 323 -13.75 22.83 6.34
N VAL A 324 -14.94 23.07 6.91
CA VAL A 324 -16.18 22.38 6.55
C VAL A 324 -16.54 22.62 5.07
N ILE A 325 -16.36 23.84 4.56
CA ILE A 325 -16.64 24.17 3.16
C ILE A 325 -15.60 23.54 2.21
N ALA A 326 -14.33 23.45 2.64
CA ALA A 326 -13.24 22.93 1.83
C ALA A 326 -13.17 21.39 1.74
N THR A 327 -13.84 20.70 2.67
CA THR A 327 -13.89 19.23 2.66
C THR A 327 -14.90 18.78 1.58
N PRO A 328 -14.46 18.17 0.46
CA PRO A 328 -15.39 17.63 -0.52
C PRO A 328 -16.26 16.57 0.16
N THR A 329 -17.57 16.73 0.10
CA THR A 329 -18.49 15.62 0.40
C THR A 329 -18.05 14.43 -0.46
N ALA A 330 -17.80 13.29 0.18
CA ALA A 330 -17.52 12.06 -0.56
C ALA A 330 -18.54 11.91 -1.70
N PRO A 331 -18.10 11.55 -2.92
CA PRO A 331 -19.05 11.29 -3.99
C PRO A 331 -20.05 10.26 -3.47
N PRO A 332 -21.35 10.41 -3.80
CA PRO A 332 -22.35 9.42 -3.42
C PRO A 332 -21.90 8.06 -3.93
N ASP A 333 -22.06 7.03 -3.10
CA ASP A 333 -21.86 5.65 -3.51
C ASP A 333 -22.62 5.44 -4.83
N PRO A 334 -21.98 4.89 -5.86
CA PRO A 334 -22.69 4.56 -7.09
C PRO A 334 -23.78 3.53 -6.74
N GLU A 335 -25.05 3.91 -7.00
CA GLU A 335 -26.22 3.02 -6.92
C GLU A 335 -26.08 1.80 -7.83
#